data_ea168d934de4c0f1635dbab4d67b56ee
#
_entry.id   ea168d934de4c0f1635dbab4d67b56ee
#
_cell.length_a   1.000
_cell.length_b   1.000
_cell.length_c   1.000
_cell.angle_alpha   90.00
_cell.angle_beta   90.00
_cell.angle_gamma   90.00
#
_symmetry.space_group_name_H-M   'P 1'
#
loop_
_entity.id
_entity.type
_entity.pdbx_description
1 polymer ?
#
loop_
_entity_poly.entity_id
_entity_poly.type
_entity_poly.pdbx_seq_one_letter_code
_entity_poly.pdbx_strand_id
1 'polypeptide(L)'
;MNKAAGIVLAFLLVATGEAAGAQAIKSARSSSGPRAAATNEIGNFMGELYRRGQFNGAVLVADREGIIYRAAFGLANRSSNVVFTPDTPSCLASLSKPLTALAVMMLVENGSIKYDDAISEYIRDLPRALGVVTIRQLLSHTSGIPDYSDLNVEHPGMSNADVLRALAHVDHLNFQPGEKYQYSNSGYVLLSILVERVSGVPLSEYLRTKVFEPLRMTKSFVLTDDKEKMPAVARGYSAFGTLDDYQAYVTGDGGVYSTVDDLYLFDRALYTDELVRQSTLAHAFKPAPVRQGSTVYGLGWNVKEEGLVTRVWHTGSTAGFRAFIERRLGERSVVIMLTNVGNSKRVEINEAIHAILEGRSFAYPKKSSAVALHEVIETSGVEEALKRYRDYKENGAEEYDLSENEVNTLGYQLLYGDKKPQAAIQIFLLNCLEHPLSSNAFDSLAEAYQVTGQKRLAKGNYKKAIELDPSNTHAKMMLAQAGPATFTLLGGLFVGVLILLCLYLVARKISASSAR
;
A
#
# COMPACT_ATOMS: atom_id res chain seq x y z
N MET A 1 -4.18 -73.49 24.25
CA MET A 1 -4.94 -73.53 22.98
C MET A 1 -5.20 -72.06 22.60
N ASN A 2 -4.35 -71.56 21.82
CA ASN A 2 -4.51 -70.93 20.48
C ASN A 2 -5.71 -70.01 20.30
N LYS A 3 -5.46 -68.72 20.07
CA LYS A 3 -5.31 -68.20 18.70
C LYS A 3 -4.81 -66.75 18.75
N ALA A 4 -3.72 -66.50 18.06
CA ALA A 4 -3.25 -65.19 17.64
C ALA A 4 -4.21 -64.64 16.56
N ALA A 5 -4.55 -63.36 16.66
CA ALA A 5 -5.15 -62.61 15.57
C ALA A 5 -4.31 -61.36 15.32
N GLY A 6 -3.62 -61.36 14.18
CA GLY A 6 -2.79 -60.26 13.75
C GLY A 6 -3.63 -59.03 13.38
N ILE A 7 -3.18 -57.90 13.85
CA ILE A 7 -3.69 -56.58 13.42
C ILE A 7 -2.83 -56.12 12.24
N VAL A 8 -3.41 -56.13 11.05
CA VAL A 8 -2.87 -55.47 9.86
C VAL A 8 -3.15 -53.98 10.00
N LEU A 9 -2.11 -53.19 10.21
CA LEU A 9 -2.18 -51.75 10.22
C LEU A 9 -2.17 -51.28 8.76
N ALA A 10 -3.36 -50.95 8.24
CA ALA A 10 -3.49 -50.28 6.95
C ALA A 10 -3.12 -48.80 7.13
N PHE A 11 -2.00 -48.38 6.55
CA PHE A 11 -1.70 -46.97 6.33
C PHE A 11 -2.65 -46.41 5.28
N LEU A 12 -3.68 -45.69 5.73
CA LEU A 12 -4.44 -44.79 4.87
C LEU A 12 -3.62 -43.51 4.71
N LEU A 13 -3.03 -43.32 3.54
CA LEU A 13 -2.56 -42.03 3.08
C LEU A 13 -3.81 -41.12 2.97
N VAL A 14 -3.91 -40.15 3.89
CA VAL A 14 -4.83 -39.02 3.74
C VAL A 14 -4.19 -38.01 2.79
N ALA A 15 -4.42 -38.21 1.51
CA ALA A 15 -4.27 -37.16 0.51
C ALA A 15 -5.59 -36.37 0.45
N THR A 16 -5.76 -35.37 1.32
CA THR A 16 -6.86 -34.40 1.21
C THR A 16 -6.37 -33.03 1.65
N GLY A 17 -5.80 -32.31 0.73
CA GLY A 17 -5.29 -30.95 0.93
C GLY A 17 -5.29 -30.11 -0.32
N GLU A 18 -6.09 -30.48 -1.34
CA GLU A 18 -6.21 -29.65 -2.55
C GLU A 18 -7.68 -29.59 -2.99
N ALA A 19 -8.41 -28.58 -2.59
CA ALA A 19 -9.55 -27.98 -3.30
C ALA A 19 -10.38 -27.04 -2.41
N ALA A 20 -9.75 -26.10 -1.69
CA ALA A 20 -10.45 -24.86 -1.30
C ALA A 20 -10.20 -23.84 -2.43
N GLY A 21 -10.53 -24.25 -3.65
CA GLY A 21 -10.32 -23.50 -4.86
C GLY A 21 -11.44 -22.51 -5.13
N ALA A 22 -11.10 -21.46 -5.80
CA ALA A 22 -11.91 -20.41 -6.37
C ALA A 22 -13.41 -20.77 -6.57
N GLN A 23 -14.29 -20.28 -5.74
CA GLN A 23 -15.70 -20.21 -6.08
C GLN A 23 -15.90 -19.06 -7.08
N ALA A 24 -15.61 -19.33 -8.36
CA ALA A 24 -16.12 -18.51 -9.44
C ALA A 24 -17.64 -18.80 -9.52
N ILE A 25 -18.46 -17.88 -9.03
CA ILE A 25 -19.90 -17.94 -9.24
C ILE A 25 -20.10 -17.76 -10.75
N LYS A 26 -20.34 -18.86 -11.46
CA LYS A 26 -20.72 -18.86 -12.87
C LYS A 26 -22.10 -18.22 -13.01
N SER A 27 -22.13 -16.93 -13.27
CA SER A 27 -23.25 -16.31 -13.96
C SER A 27 -22.94 -16.39 -15.46
N ALA A 28 -23.03 -17.58 -16.03
CA ALA A 28 -22.79 -17.77 -17.44
C ALA A 28 -24.13 -17.99 -18.17
N ARG A 29 -24.62 -16.93 -18.81
CA ARG A 29 -25.27 -17.11 -20.12
C ARG A 29 -24.12 -17.24 -21.13
N SER A 30 -24.07 -18.34 -21.87
CA SER A 30 -23.12 -18.59 -22.95
C SER A 30 -23.38 -17.58 -24.07
N SER A 31 -22.63 -16.47 -24.06
CA SER A 31 -22.54 -15.53 -25.14
C SER A 31 -21.16 -15.71 -25.78
N SER A 32 -21.12 -16.20 -27.01
CA SER A 32 -19.92 -16.22 -27.84
C SER A 32 -19.69 -14.81 -28.40
N GLY A 33 -18.89 -14.00 -27.70
CA GLY A 33 -18.58 -12.63 -28.15
C GLY A 33 -17.32 -12.09 -27.45
N PRO A 34 -16.78 -10.95 -27.89
CA PRO A 34 -15.56 -10.37 -27.33
C PRO A 34 -15.60 -10.17 -25.80
N ARG A 35 -16.78 -9.82 -25.25
CA ARG A 35 -16.98 -9.65 -23.81
C ARG A 35 -16.82 -10.96 -23.04
N ALA A 36 -17.38 -12.07 -23.56
CA ALA A 36 -17.23 -13.39 -22.95
C ALA A 36 -15.79 -13.91 -23.02
N ALA A 37 -15.09 -13.62 -24.12
CA ALA A 37 -13.66 -13.91 -24.24
C ALA A 37 -12.86 -13.16 -23.21
N ALA A 38 -13.07 -11.85 -23.05
CA ALA A 38 -12.40 -11.03 -22.02
C ALA A 38 -12.72 -11.54 -20.60
N THR A 39 -13.99 -11.91 -20.30
CA THR A 39 -14.37 -12.47 -19.00
C THR A 39 -13.57 -13.74 -18.68
N ASN A 40 -13.44 -14.67 -19.66
CA ASN A 40 -12.69 -15.91 -19.47
C ASN A 40 -11.19 -15.65 -19.32
N GLU A 41 -10.63 -14.73 -20.10
CA GLU A 41 -9.21 -14.40 -20.07
C GLU A 41 -8.83 -13.71 -18.75
N ILE A 42 -9.64 -12.76 -18.26
CA ILE A 42 -9.47 -12.16 -16.92
C ILE A 42 -9.54 -13.25 -15.85
N GLY A 43 -10.48 -14.20 -15.97
CA GLY A 43 -10.63 -15.32 -15.04
C GLY A 43 -9.38 -16.21 -15.01
N ASN A 44 -8.81 -16.54 -16.17
CA ASN A 44 -7.57 -17.32 -16.29
C ASN A 44 -6.39 -16.54 -15.70
N PHE A 45 -6.26 -15.27 -16.03
CA PHE A 45 -5.21 -14.38 -15.52
C PHE A 45 -5.25 -14.29 -13.99
N MET A 46 -6.41 -13.99 -13.40
CA MET A 46 -6.57 -13.87 -11.94
C MET A 46 -6.37 -15.20 -11.23
N GLY A 47 -6.85 -16.31 -11.81
CA GLY A 47 -6.62 -17.65 -11.31
C GLY A 47 -5.13 -18.04 -11.29
N GLU A 48 -4.37 -17.62 -12.32
CA GLU A 48 -2.92 -17.81 -12.34
C GLU A 48 -2.21 -16.98 -11.28
N LEU A 49 -2.60 -15.70 -11.09
CA LEU A 49 -2.06 -14.87 -10.02
C LEU A 49 -2.28 -15.49 -8.64
N TYR A 50 -3.46 -16.06 -8.40
CA TYR A 50 -3.74 -16.78 -7.16
C TYR A 50 -2.82 -18.00 -6.99
N ARG A 51 -2.66 -18.85 -8.03
CA ARG A 51 -1.77 -20.03 -7.99
C ARG A 51 -0.31 -19.66 -7.77
N ARG A 52 0.12 -18.48 -8.25
CA ARG A 52 1.47 -17.91 -8.03
C ARG A 52 1.66 -17.27 -6.66
N GLY A 53 0.61 -17.22 -5.79
CA GLY A 53 0.66 -16.51 -4.51
C GLY A 53 0.70 -14.98 -4.62
N GLN A 54 0.37 -14.41 -5.81
CA GLN A 54 0.46 -12.97 -6.09
C GLN A 54 -0.86 -12.22 -5.84
N PHE A 55 -1.96 -12.95 -5.58
CA PHE A 55 -3.26 -12.37 -5.30
C PHE A 55 -4.03 -13.20 -4.27
N ASN A 56 -4.55 -12.57 -3.23
CA ASN A 56 -5.53 -13.10 -2.28
C ASN A 56 -6.49 -11.96 -1.92
N GLY A 57 -7.76 -12.09 -2.30
CA GLY A 57 -8.73 -11.00 -2.14
C GLY A 57 -9.86 -11.07 -3.16
N ALA A 58 -10.54 -9.94 -3.38
CA ALA A 58 -11.63 -9.81 -4.34
C ALA A 58 -11.28 -8.83 -5.47
N VAL A 59 -11.84 -9.07 -6.66
CA VAL A 59 -11.71 -8.24 -7.85
C VAL A 59 -13.05 -8.09 -8.55
N LEU A 60 -13.33 -6.86 -9.01
CA LEU A 60 -14.49 -6.56 -9.86
C LEU A 60 -14.04 -5.70 -11.03
N VAL A 61 -14.46 -6.06 -12.22
CA VAL A 61 -14.24 -5.33 -13.48
C VAL A 61 -15.61 -5.07 -14.11
N ALA A 62 -15.88 -3.83 -14.46
CA ALA A 62 -17.13 -3.45 -15.09
C ALA A 62 -16.92 -2.33 -16.13
N ASP A 63 -17.88 -2.18 -17.02
CA ASP A 63 -17.97 -1.11 -18.00
C ASP A 63 -19.36 -0.45 -17.98
N ARG A 64 -19.69 0.30 -19.03
CA ARG A 64 -20.99 0.94 -19.21
C ARG A 64 -22.16 -0.06 -19.21
N GLU A 65 -21.97 -1.28 -19.69
CA GLU A 65 -23.00 -2.31 -19.80
C GLU A 65 -23.19 -3.11 -18.50
N GLY A 66 -22.27 -2.97 -17.55
CA GLY A 66 -22.33 -3.64 -16.25
C GLY A 66 -21.06 -4.46 -15.93
N ILE A 67 -21.20 -5.41 -15.02
CA ILE A 67 -20.09 -6.24 -14.54
C ILE A 67 -19.62 -7.20 -15.66
N ILE A 68 -18.32 -7.16 -15.96
CA ILE A 68 -17.63 -8.07 -16.89
C ILE A 68 -17.10 -9.28 -16.10
N TYR A 69 -16.46 -9.02 -14.97
CA TYR A 69 -15.83 -10.03 -14.14
C TYR A 69 -15.96 -9.67 -12.66
N ARG A 70 -16.26 -10.69 -11.83
CA ARG A 70 -16.39 -10.55 -10.39
C ARG A 70 -15.99 -11.87 -9.73
N ALA A 71 -14.94 -11.86 -8.92
CA ALA A 71 -14.45 -13.06 -8.24
C ALA A 71 -13.71 -12.72 -6.95
N ALA A 72 -13.49 -13.75 -6.13
CA ALA A 72 -12.58 -13.67 -4.99
C ALA A 72 -11.74 -14.95 -4.90
N PHE A 73 -10.58 -14.84 -4.25
CA PHE A 73 -9.56 -15.87 -4.19
C PHE A 73 -8.99 -15.96 -2.79
N GLY A 74 -8.76 -17.17 -2.31
CA GLY A 74 -8.06 -17.47 -1.09
C GLY A 74 -8.86 -17.21 0.19
N LEU A 75 -8.17 -16.83 1.27
CA LEU A 75 -8.75 -16.77 2.61
C LEU A 75 -8.82 -15.32 3.11
N ALA A 76 -9.98 -14.92 3.60
CA ALA A 76 -10.20 -13.68 4.34
C ALA A 76 -9.59 -13.76 5.75
N ASN A 77 -9.63 -14.94 6.36
CA ASN A 77 -8.99 -15.21 7.65
C ASN A 77 -8.34 -16.60 7.61
N ARG A 78 -7.00 -16.61 7.66
CA ARG A 78 -6.20 -17.85 7.58
C ARG A 78 -6.33 -18.72 8.85
N SER A 79 -6.43 -18.09 10.03
CA SER A 79 -6.49 -18.83 11.30
C SER A 79 -7.81 -19.59 11.50
N SER A 80 -8.90 -19.08 10.94
CA SER A 80 -10.24 -19.69 11.01
C SER A 80 -10.72 -20.27 9.67
N ASN A 81 -9.85 -20.32 8.65
CA ASN A 81 -10.15 -20.84 7.30
C ASN A 81 -11.38 -20.19 6.64
N VAL A 82 -11.64 -18.91 6.92
CA VAL A 82 -12.74 -18.18 6.29
C VAL A 82 -12.35 -17.80 4.88
N VAL A 83 -13.11 -18.26 3.90
CA VAL A 83 -12.89 -18.00 2.47
C VAL A 83 -13.15 -16.52 2.17
N PHE A 84 -12.33 -15.91 1.33
CA PHE A 84 -12.59 -14.59 0.79
C PHE A 84 -13.71 -14.65 -0.25
N THR A 85 -14.70 -13.78 -0.12
CA THR A 85 -15.80 -13.63 -1.08
C THR A 85 -15.88 -12.20 -1.57
N PRO A 86 -16.55 -11.91 -2.69
CA PRO A 86 -16.78 -10.53 -3.11
C PRO A 86 -17.55 -9.68 -2.08
N ASP A 87 -18.29 -10.31 -1.18
CA ASP A 87 -19.03 -9.68 -0.08
C ASP A 87 -18.20 -9.54 1.21
N THR A 88 -16.92 -9.92 1.20
CA THR A 88 -16.05 -9.81 2.36
C THR A 88 -15.55 -8.36 2.52
N PRO A 89 -15.93 -7.64 3.59
CA PRO A 89 -15.42 -6.31 3.84
C PRO A 89 -13.90 -6.36 4.11
N SER A 90 -13.17 -5.44 3.48
CA SER A 90 -11.73 -5.30 3.61
C SER A 90 -11.36 -3.84 3.86
N CYS A 91 -10.25 -3.61 4.55
CA CYS A 91 -9.75 -2.27 4.83
C CYS A 91 -9.38 -1.55 3.52
N LEU A 92 -9.93 -0.38 3.32
CA LEU A 92 -9.65 0.45 2.15
C LEU A 92 -8.35 1.25 2.29
N ALA A 93 -7.83 1.42 3.52
CA ALA A 93 -6.70 2.31 3.78
C ALA A 93 -6.93 3.68 3.12
N SER A 94 -5.93 4.23 2.43
CA SER A 94 -6.03 5.53 1.75
C SER A 94 -7.09 5.61 0.63
N LEU A 95 -7.65 4.49 0.17
CA LEU A 95 -8.82 4.51 -0.71
C LEU A 95 -10.08 5.06 0.00
N SER A 96 -10.02 5.34 1.29
CA SER A 96 -11.02 6.10 2.05
C SER A 96 -11.06 7.59 1.67
N LYS A 97 -9.96 8.14 1.16
CA LYS A 97 -9.85 9.57 0.85
C LYS A 97 -10.86 10.08 -0.19
N PRO A 98 -11.16 9.35 -1.27
CA PRO A 98 -12.27 9.69 -2.16
C PRO A 98 -13.63 9.87 -1.46
N LEU A 99 -13.93 9.03 -0.47
CA LEU A 99 -15.19 9.12 0.30
C LEU A 99 -15.18 10.33 1.25
N THR A 100 -14.05 10.62 1.89
CA THR A 100 -13.86 11.82 2.71
C THR A 100 -13.98 13.09 1.86
N ALA A 101 -13.35 13.11 0.69
CA ALA A 101 -13.45 14.23 -0.25
C ALA A 101 -14.90 14.44 -0.72
N LEU A 102 -15.63 13.37 -0.98
CA LEU A 102 -17.05 13.44 -1.32
C LEU A 102 -17.88 14.06 -0.19
N ALA A 103 -17.63 13.65 1.08
CA ALA A 103 -18.32 14.25 2.24
C ALA A 103 -18.08 15.78 2.31
N VAL A 104 -16.84 16.22 2.07
CA VAL A 104 -16.51 17.66 1.98
C VAL A 104 -17.22 18.33 0.80
N MET A 105 -17.28 17.67 -0.37
CA MET A 105 -18.01 18.19 -1.54
C MET A 105 -19.51 18.38 -1.26
N MET A 106 -20.13 17.46 -0.51
CA MET A 106 -21.53 17.58 -0.09
C MET A 106 -21.75 18.82 0.81
N LEU A 107 -20.80 19.10 1.72
CA LEU A 107 -20.86 20.30 2.57
C LEU A 107 -20.61 21.59 1.80
N VAL A 108 -19.80 21.56 0.74
CA VAL A 108 -19.63 22.70 -0.17
C VAL A 108 -20.90 22.93 -1.00
N GLU A 109 -21.49 21.84 -1.51
CA GLU A 109 -22.67 21.94 -2.38
C GLU A 109 -23.91 22.46 -1.64
N ASN A 110 -24.06 22.13 -0.36
CA ASN A 110 -25.15 22.64 0.47
C ASN A 110 -24.87 24.04 1.06
N GLY A 111 -23.69 24.63 0.77
CA GLY A 111 -23.31 25.98 1.20
C GLY A 111 -22.80 26.09 2.64
N SER A 112 -22.57 24.99 3.33
CA SER A 112 -22.06 24.99 4.72
C SER A 112 -20.60 25.45 4.82
N ILE A 113 -19.80 25.20 3.77
CA ILE A 113 -18.39 25.57 3.67
C ILE A 113 -18.04 25.95 2.23
N LYS A 114 -16.88 26.58 2.03
CA LYS A 114 -16.30 26.81 0.70
C LYS A 114 -14.92 26.16 0.60
N TYR A 115 -14.53 25.76 -0.61
CA TYR A 115 -13.20 25.18 -0.84
C TYR A 115 -12.05 26.09 -0.40
N ASP A 116 -12.24 27.40 -0.49
CA ASP A 116 -11.20 28.39 -0.23
C ASP A 116 -11.27 28.98 1.20
N ASP A 117 -12.18 28.48 2.04
CA ASP A 117 -12.23 28.81 3.46
C ASP A 117 -10.97 28.28 4.17
N ALA A 118 -10.45 29.05 5.11
CA ALA A 118 -9.33 28.63 5.96
C ALA A 118 -9.79 27.57 6.96
N ILE A 119 -8.99 26.55 7.18
CA ILE A 119 -9.35 25.44 8.07
C ILE A 119 -9.55 25.92 9.51
N SER A 120 -8.89 27.00 9.96
CA SER A 120 -9.06 27.60 11.30
C SER A 120 -10.45 28.19 11.56
N GLU A 121 -11.25 28.44 10.53
CA GLU A 121 -12.64 28.85 10.70
C GLU A 121 -13.46 27.75 11.40
N TYR A 122 -13.08 26.51 11.19
CA TYR A 122 -13.78 25.31 11.66
C TYR A 122 -13.01 24.56 12.76
N ILE A 123 -11.66 24.56 12.71
CA ILE A 123 -10.80 23.86 13.67
C ILE A 123 -9.90 24.88 14.38
N ARG A 124 -10.41 25.46 15.45
CA ARG A 124 -9.75 26.54 16.19
C ARG A 124 -8.56 26.10 17.04
N ASP A 125 -8.43 24.79 17.27
CA ASP A 125 -7.35 24.20 18.07
C ASP A 125 -6.01 24.12 17.32
N LEU A 126 -6.00 24.47 16.03
CA LEU A 126 -4.78 24.47 15.22
C LEU A 126 -3.94 25.72 15.46
N PRO A 127 -2.59 25.58 15.48
CA PRO A 127 -1.67 26.71 15.46
C PRO A 127 -1.92 27.63 14.27
N ARG A 128 -1.65 28.93 14.45
CA ARG A 128 -1.85 29.93 13.40
C ARG A 128 -1.15 29.56 12.08
N ALA A 129 0.04 28.96 12.16
CA ALA A 129 0.80 28.55 10.97
C ALA A 129 0.05 27.52 10.11
N LEU A 130 -0.66 26.59 10.75
CA LEU A 130 -1.44 25.56 10.07
C LEU A 130 -2.85 26.05 9.71
N GLY A 131 -3.40 26.96 10.50
CA GLY A 131 -4.78 27.42 10.37
C GLY A 131 -5.08 28.24 9.11
N VAL A 132 -4.06 28.77 8.43
CA VAL A 132 -4.21 29.55 7.19
C VAL A 132 -4.43 28.69 5.94
N VAL A 133 -4.24 27.37 6.06
CA VAL A 133 -4.41 26.43 4.94
C VAL A 133 -5.89 26.33 4.57
N THR A 134 -6.18 26.31 3.27
CA THR A 134 -7.56 26.16 2.79
C THR A 134 -7.99 24.70 2.70
N ILE A 135 -9.32 24.46 2.74
CA ILE A 135 -9.94 23.15 2.53
C ILE A 135 -9.49 22.54 1.19
N ARG A 136 -9.42 23.36 0.12
CA ARG A 136 -8.93 22.92 -1.20
C ARG A 136 -7.51 22.39 -1.14
N GLN A 137 -6.62 23.07 -0.41
CA GLN A 137 -5.22 22.66 -0.28
C GLN A 137 -5.05 21.36 0.51
N LEU A 138 -5.91 21.12 1.49
CA LEU A 138 -5.97 19.83 2.18
C LEU A 138 -6.42 18.70 1.24
N LEU A 139 -7.52 18.93 0.50
CA LEU A 139 -8.06 17.96 -0.46
C LEU A 139 -7.07 17.57 -1.55
N SER A 140 -6.23 18.52 -1.99
CA SER A 140 -5.30 18.34 -3.11
C SER A 140 -3.85 18.04 -2.69
N HIS A 141 -3.58 17.82 -1.39
CA HIS A 141 -2.23 17.59 -0.84
C HIS A 141 -1.22 18.71 -1.17
N THR A 142 -1.70 19.96 -1.19
CA THR A 142 -0.86 21.15 -1.43
C THR A 142 -0.79 22.08 -0.23
N SER A 143 -1.14 21.57 0.96
CA SER A 143 -1.24 22.37 2.19
C SER A 143 0.11 22.70 2.83
N GLY A 144 1.11 21.84 2.67
CA GLY A 144 2.37 21.92 3.41
C GLY A 144 2.28 21.45 4.87
N ILE A 145 1.13 20.97 5.34
CA ILE A 145 0.98 20.42 6.70
C ILE A 145 1.81 19.13 6.82
N PRO A 146 2.70 19.02 7.82
CA PRO A 146 3.47 17.80 8.08
C PRO A 146 2.57 16.57 8.25
N ASP A 147 3.03 15.41 7.77
CA ASP A 147 2.31 14.16 7.99
C ASP A 147 2.46 13.71 9.45
N TYR A 148 1.40 13.15 10.04
CA TYR A 148 1.45 12.69 11.42
C TYR A 148 2.41 11.50 11.61
N SER A 149 2.67 10.72 10.56
CA SER A 149 3.66 9.65 10.58
C SER A 149 5.08 10.17 10.89
N ASP A 150 5.37 11.42 10.50
CA ASP A 150 6.66 12.07 10.79
C ASP A 150 6.72 12.64 12.22
N LEU A 151 5.59 12.66 12.94
CA LEU A 151 5.47 13.26 14.28
C LEU A 151 5.60 12.24 15.44
N ASN A 152 5.91 10.98 15.14
CA ASN A 152 6.06 9.89 16.13
C ASN A 152 4.84 9.69 17.04
N VAL A 153 3.63 9.86 16.51
CA VAL A 153 2.37 9.70 17.26
C VAL A 153 1.70 8.36 17.04
N GLU A 154 2.25 7.52 16.19
CA GLU A 154 1.65 6.24 15.84
C GLU A 154 1.71 5.24 16.99
N HIS A 155 0.55 4.72 17.37
CA HIS A 155 0.39 3.67 18.36
C HIS A 155 -0.91 2.88 18.11
N PRO A 156 -1.03 1.64 18.59
CA PRO A 156 -2.30 0.91 18.55
C PRO A 156 -3.42 1.68 19.26
N GLY A 157 -4.57 1.81 18.61
CA GLY A 157 -5.71 2.56 19.12
C GLY A 157 -5.66 4.08 18.88
N MET A 158 -4.66 4.59 18.14
CA MET A 158 -4.57 6.01 17.76
C MET A 158 -5.87 6.50 17.09
N SER A 159 -6.28 7.73 17.39
CA SER A 159 -7.50 8.37 16.92
C SER A 159 -7.22 9.74 16.28
N ASN A 160 -8.24 10.36 15.67
CA ASN A 160 -8.14 11.72 15.13
C ASN A 160 -7.77 12.76 16.21
N ALA A 161 -8.18 12.54 17.45
CA ALA A 161 -7.82 13.43 18.55
C ALA A 161 -6.32 13.40 18.88
N ASP A 162 -5.67 12.22 18.71
CA ASP A 162 -4.21 12.09 18.90
C ASP A 162 -3.46 12.86 17.82
N VAL A 163 -3.91 12.73 16.56
CA VAL A 163 -3.34 13.48 15.43
C VAL A 163 -3.52 14.99 15.64
N LEU A 164 -4.72 15.44 16.04
CA LEU A 164 -4.97 16.87 16.28
C LEU A 164 -4.09 17.41 17.41
N ARG A 165 -3.91 16.65 18.50
CA ARG A 165 -3.00 17.04 19.59
C ARG A 165 -1.56 17.17 19.13
N ALA A 166 -1.08 16.26 18.29
CA ALA A 166 0.26 16.36 17.73
C ALA A 166 0.43 17.59 16.85
N LEU A 167 -0.53 17.83 15.95
CA LEU A 167 -0.52 19.01 15.07
C LEU A 167 -0.62 20.33 15.87
N ALA A 168 -1.23 20.34 17.05
CA ALA A 168 -1.28 21.52 17.92
C ALA A 168 0.11 22.00 18.40
N HIS A 169 1.13 21.17 18.31
CA HIS A 169 2.52 21.50 18.66
C HIS A 169 3.41 21.82 17.42
N VAL A 170 2.85 21.80 16.23
CA VAL A 170 3.58 22.10 14.98
C VAL A 170 3.45 23.59 14.68
N ASP A 171 4.57 24.32 14.64
CA ASP A 171 4.64 25.76 14.44
C ASP A 171 4.98 26.21 13.02
N HIS A 172 5.16 25.27 12.09
CA HIS A 172 5.57 25.53 10.72
C HIS A 172 4.87 24.62 9.70
N LEU A 173 4.89 25.04 8.45
CA LEU A 173 4.54 24.24 7.29
C LEU A 173 5.81 23.78 6.57
N ASN A 174 5.79 22.62 5.94
CA ASN A 174 6.92 22.09 5.17
C ASN A 174 7.24 22.99 3.96
N PHE A 175 6.24 23.72 3.43
CA PHE A 175 6.34 24.67 2.33
C PHE A 175 5.10 25.60 2.32
N GLN A 176 5.15 26.66 1.53
CA GLN A 176 4.01 27.58 1.41
C GLN A 176 2.79 26.90 0.77
N PRO A 177 1.58 27.06 1.33
CA PRO A 177 0.36 26.45 0.79
C PRO A 177 0.16 26.75 -0.68
N GLY A 178 -0.03 25.70 -1.48
CA GLY A 178 -0.17 25.80 -2.94
C GLY A 178 1.13 25.78 -3.73
N GLU A 179 2.30 25.82 -3.09
CA GLU A 179 3.61 25.84 -3.78
C GLU A 179 4.00 24.46 -4.33
N LYS A 180 3.78 23.41 -3.53
CA LYS A 180 4.20 22.04 -3.85
C LYS A 180 3.10 21.03 -3.58
N TYR A 181 3.24 19.88 -4.20
CA TYR A 181 2.51 18.68 -3.83
C TYR A 181 3.34 17.87 -2.82
N GLN A 182 2.73 17.56 -1.69
CA GLN A 182 3.24 16.58 -0.74
C GLN A 182 2.05 15.84 -0.11
N TYR A 183 1.99 14.55 -0.38
CA TYR A 183 0.94 13.70 0.20
C TYR A 183 0.96 13.82 1.72
N SER A 184 -0.21 14.07 2.33
CA SER A 184 -0.33 14.21 3.78
C SER A 184 -1.61 13.56 4.27
N ASN A 185 -1.46 12.56 5.15
CA ASN A 185 -2.56 11.92 5.86
C ASN A 185 -3.18 12.90 6.87
N SER A 186 -2.36 13.71 7.55
CA SER A 186 -2.82 14.76 8.46
C SER A 186 -3.88 15.66 7.82
N GLY A 187 -3.71 16.02 6.54
CA GLY A 187 -4.68 16.83 5.82
C GLY A 187 -6.07 16.19 5.75
N TYR A 188 -6.14 14.89 5.53
CA TYR A 188 -7.41 14.16 5.44
C TYR A 188 -8.00 13.84 6.82
N VAL A 189 -7.20 13.69 7.85
CA VAL A 189 -7.68 13.66 9.25
C VAL A 189 -8.34 14.99 9.60
N LEU A 190 -7.74 16.12 9.24
CA LEU A 190 -8.35 17.44 9.45
C LEU A 190 -9.66 17.61 8.66
N LEU A 191 -9.76 17.07 7.45
CA LEU A 191 -11.00 17.04 6.67
C LEU A 191 -12.08 16.18 7.34
N SER A 192 -11.73 15.06 7.97
CA SER A 192 -12.66 14.27 8.78
C SER A 192 -13.19 15.07 9.98
N ILE A 193 -12.31 15.74 10.71
CA ILE A 193 -12.67 16.61 11.85
C ILE A 193 -13.53 17.80 11.37
N LEU A 194 -13.22 18.37 10.20
CA LEU A 194 -14.03 19.40 9.56
C LEU A 194 -15.47 18.92 9.32
N VAL A 195 -15.62 17.75 8.70
CA VAL A 195 -16.95 17.15 8.45
C VAL A 195 -17.71 16.99 9.75
N GLU A 196 -17.07 16.48 10.80
CA GLU A 196 -17.69 16.31 12.11
C GLU A 196 -18.13 17.65 12.73
N ARG A 197 -17.26 18.66 12.71
CA ARG A 197 -17.56 19.98 13.31
C ARG A 197 -18.66 20.73 12.59
N VAL A 198 -18.74 20.60 11.28
CA VAL A 198 -19.74 21.30 10.45
C VAL A 198 -21.07 20.55 10.44
N SER A 199 -21.07 19.23 10.37
CA SER A 199 -22.29 18.42 10.31
C SER A 199 -22.89 18.11 11.70
N GLY A 200 -22.08 18.19 12.76
CA GLY A 200 -22.47 17.81 14.12
C GLY A 200 -22.46 16.30 14.39
N VAL A 201 -22.02 15.48 13.43
CA VAL A 201 -21.94 14.01 13.58
C VAL A 201 -20.57 13.50 13.12
N PRO A 202 -20.05 12.39 13.69
CA PRO A 202 -18.80 11.80 13.25
C PRO A 202 -18.81 11.45 11.76
N LEU A 203 -17.62 11.42 11.10
CA LEU A 203 -17.48 11.02 9.70
C LEU A 203 -18.12 9.64 9.45
N SER A 204 -18.05 8.72 10.40
CA SER A 204 -18.68 7.39 10.33
C SER A 204 -20.18 7.47 10.12
N GLU A 205 -20.84 8.30 10.91
CA GLU A 205 -22.29 8.52 10.84
C GLU A 205 -22.67 9.34 9.58
N TYR A 206 -21.84 10.33 9.23
CA TYR A 206 -22.06 11.13 8.02
C TYR A 206 -22.01 10.27 6.76
N LEU A 207 -20.95 9.46 6.59
CA LEU A 207 -20.83 8.56 5.44
C LEU A 207 -21.91 7.48 5.45
N ARG A 208 -22.28 6.92 6.61
CA ARG A 208 -23.34 5.95 6.72
C ARG A 208 -24.67 6.50 6.18
N THR A 209 -25.08 7.68 6.65
CA THR A 209 -26.41 8.25 6.33
C THR A 209 -26.45 8.95 4.98
N LYS A 210 -25.34 9.54 4.51
CA LYS A 210 -25.30 10.34 3.29
C LYS A 210 -24.77 9.60 2.08
N VAL A 211 -24.06 8.48 2.28
CA VAL A 211 -23.44 7.72 1.18
C VAL A 211 -23.86 6.26 1.21
N PHE A 212 -23.56 5.54 2.31
CA PHE A 212 -23.72 4.09 2.30
C PHE A 212 -25.16 3.64 2.25
N GLU A 213 -26.06 4.21 3.08
CA GLU A 213 -27.49 3.86 3.08
C GLU A 213 -28.20 4.25 1.78
N PRO A 214 -28.07 5.49 1.25
CA PRO A 214 -28.68 5.84 -0.03
C PRO A 214 -28.25 4.92 -1.15
N LEU A 215 -26.98 4.57 -1.24
CA LEU A 215 -26.43 3.68 -2.27
C LEU A 215 -26.63 2.19 -1.98
N ARG A 216 -27.22 1.82 -0.83
CA ARG A 216 -27.36 0.44 -0.38
C ARG A 216 -26.03 -0.31 -0.24
N MET A 217 -24.98 0.39 0.12
CA MET A 217 -23.66 -0.15 0.43
C MET A 217 -23.67 -0.80 1.82
N THR A 218 -24.39 -1.90 1.93
CA THR A 218 -24.77 -2.52 3.23
C THR A 218 -23.61 -3.19 3.97
N LYS A 219 -22.46 -3.34 3.31
CA LYS A 219 -21.25 -3.94 3.86
C LYS A 219 -20.14 -2.90 4.11
N SER A 220 -20.41 -1.63 3.82
CA SER A 220 -19.47 -0.53 4.01
C SER A 220 -19.69 0.19 5.34
N PHE A 221 -18.60 0.48 6.03
CA PHE A 221 -18.64 1.20 7.31
C PHE A 221 -17.28 1.89 7.56
N VAL A 222 -17.27 2.84 8.49
CA VAL A 222 -16.04 3.44 9.01
C VAL A 222 -15.71 2.78 10.34
N LEU A 223 -14.44 2.41 10.51
CA LEU A 223 -13.94 1.79 11.73
C LEU A 223 -14.15 2.71 12.95
N THR A 224 -14.68 2.15 14.02
CA THR A 224 -14.84 2.82 15.31
C THR A 224 -14.20 1.95 16.41
N ASP A 225 -14.06 2.50 17.60
CA ASP A 225 -13.56 1.78 18.78
C ASP A 225 -14.58 0.81 19.39
N ASP A 226 -15.84 0.86 18.93
CA ASP A 226 -16.92 -0.06 19.35
C ASP A 226 -16.78 -1.42 18.67
N LYS A 227 -15.93 -2.28 19.25
CA LYS A 227 -15.62 -3.61 18.72
C LYS A 227 -16.84 -4.56 18.67
N GLU A 228 -17.86 -4.33 19.51
CA GLU A 228 -19.04 -5.19 19.57
C GLU A 228 -19.94 -5.03 18.34
N LYS A 229 -19.87 -3.87 17.69
CA LYS A 229 -20.63 -3.56 16.46
C LYS A 229 -19.89 -3.85 15.17
N MET A 230 -18.64 -4.31 15.26
CA MET A 230 -17.84 -4.57 14.06
C MET A 230 -18.29 -5.86 13.38
N PRO A 231 -18.65 -5.82 12.08
CA PRO A 231 -18.93 -7.03 11.31
C PRO A 231 -17.64 -7.86 11.11
N ALA A 232 -17.82 -9.12 10.71
CA ALA A 232 -16.69 -9.94 10.30
C ALA A 232 -16.02 -9.34 9.05
N VAL A 233 -14.71 -9.12 9.12
CA VAL A 233 -13.91 -8.52 8.08
C VAL A 233 -12.72 -9.40 7.70
N ALA A 234 -12.12 -9.14 6.55
CA ALA A 234 -10.85 -9.76 6.21
C ALA A 234 -9.77 -9.36 7.23
N ARG A 235 -8.85 -10.30 7.54
CA ARG A 235 -7.66 -10.06 8.35
C ARG A 235 -6.48 -9.77 7.41
N GLY A 236 -5.66 -8.77 7.76
CA GLY A 236 -4.48 -8.40 6.99
C GLY A 236 -3.29 -9.32 7.25
N TYR A 237 -2.49 -9.57 6.23
CA TYR A 237 -1.28 -10.38 6.31
C TYR A 237 -0.12 -9.69 5.60
N SER A 238 1.06 -9.74 6.20
CA SER A 238 2.29 -9.28 5.56
C SER A 238 2.55 -10.04 4.26
N ALA A 239 3.48 -9.57 3.45
CA ALA A 239 3.96 -10.30 2.27
C ALA A 239 4.46 -11.71 2.60
N PHE A 240 4.95 -11.91 3.81
CA PHE A 240 5.50 -13.17 4.32
C PHE A 240 4.47 -14.05 5.05
N GLY A 241 3.20 -13.65 5.04
CA GLY A 241 2.10 -14.46 5.54
C GLY A 241 1.80 -14.33 7.03
N THR A 242 2.53 -13.50 7.78
CA THR A 242 2.25 -13.20 9.18
C THR A 242 1.04 -12.26 9.31
N LEU A 243 0.28 -12.40 10.41
CA LEU A 243 -0.84 -11.50 10.69
C LEU A 243 -0.31 -10.06 10.85
N ASP A 244 -0.90 -9.17 10.10
CA ASP A 244 -0.51 -7.75 10.02
C ASP A 244 -1.78 -6.90 9.81
N ASP A 245 -2.57 -6.78 10.87
CA ASP A 245 -3.85 -6.06 10.85
C ASP A 245 -3.68 -4.60 11.22
N TYR A 246 -4.54 -3.77 10.60
CA TYR A 246 -4.67 -2.38 10.95
C TYR A 246 -5.33 -2.21 12.34
N GLN A 247 -4.75 -1.40 13.22
CA GLN A 247 -5.14 -1.27 14.61
C GLN A 247 -5.39 0.18 15.08
N ALA A 248 -5.44 1.14 14.18
CA ALA A 248 -5.73 2.53 14.52
C ALA A 248 -7.21 2.88 14.21
N TYR A 249 -7.74 3.88 14.92
CA TYR A 249 -9.10 4.43 14.74
C TYR A 249 -9.06 5.81 14.08
N VAL A 250 -8.02 6.08 13.31
CA VAL A 250 -7.89 7.31 12.52
C VAL A 250 -8.80 7.22 11.31
N THR A 251 -9.55 8.30 11.07
CA THR A 251 -10.53 8.39 9.99
C THR A 251 -10.27 9.59 9.09
N GLY A 252 -10.75 9.52 7.87
CA GLY A 252 -10.57 10.54 6.86
C GLY A 252 -9.47 10.21 5.86
N ASP A 253 -8.27 9.94 6.32
CA ASP A 253 -7.17 9.43 5.52
C ASP A 253 -7.26 7.93 5.26
N GLY A 254 -7.94 7.21 6.18
CA GLY A 254 -8.18 5.78 6.21
C GLY A 254 -9.49 5.45 6.96
N GLY A 255 -9.55 4.24 7.52
CA GLY A 255 -10.59 3.79 8.43
C GLY A 255 -11.86 3.27 7.78
N VAL A 256 -12.05 3.37 6.47
CA VAL A 256 -13.22 2.77 5.78
C VAL A 256 -12.94 1.31 5.46
N TYR A 257 -13.95 0.47 5.69
CA TYR A 257 -14.05 -0.91 5.23
C TYR A 257 -15.17 -1.02 4.20
N SER A 258 -14.97 -1.79 3.14
CA SER A 258 -15.96 -1.97 2.09
C SER A 258 -15.72 -3.29 1.33
N THR A 259 -16.61 -3.59 0.39
CA THR A 259 -16.51 -4.72 -0.54
C THR A 259 -16.36 -4.25 -1.98
N VAL A 260 -15.94 -5.12 -2.89
CA VAL A 260 -15.86 -4.75 -4.32
C VAL A 260 -17.24 -4.42 -4.89
N ASP A 261 -18.30 -5.04 -4.38
CA ASP A 261 -19.68 -4.78 -4.81
C ASP A 261 -20.17 -3.41 -4.34
N ASP A 262 -19.96 -3.06 -3.07
CA ASP A 262 -20.33 -1.75 -2.54
C ASP A 262 -19.55 -0.62 -3.24
N LEU A 263 -18.27 -0.83 -3.49
CA LEU A 263 -17.47 0.14 -4.27
C LEU A 263 -17.92 0.25 -5.73
N TYR A 264 -18.49 -0.80 -6.31
CA TYR A 264 -19.11 -0.71 -7.63
C TYR A 264 -20.38 0.14 -7.59
N LEU A 265 -21.21 0.01 -6.54
CA LEU A 265 -22.37 0.91 -6.35
C LEU A 265 -21.92 2.35 -6.21
N PHE A 266 -20.87 2.61 -5.42
CA PHE A 266 -20.25 3.92 -5.31
C PHE A 266 -19.77 4.45 -6.66
N ASP A 267 -19.04 3.65 -7.44
CA ASP A 267 -18.59 4.04 -8.78
C ASP A 267 -19.76 4.43 -9.69
N ARG A 268 -20.84 3.63 -9.71
CA ARG A 268 -22.02 3.93 -10.55
C ARG A 268 -22.71 5.22 -10.15
N ALA A 269 -22.84 5.49 -8.84
CA ALA A 269 -23.42 6.72 -8.32
C ALA A 269 -22.64 7.97 -8.74
N LEU A 270 -21.33 7.87 -8.87
CA LEU A 270 -20.49 8.99 -9.35
C LEU A 270 -20.72 9.37 -10.82
N TYR A 271 -21.58 8.68 -11.56
CA TYR A 271 -22.05 9.09 -12.89
C TYR A 271 -23.47 9.70 -12.87
N THR A 272 -24.01 9.95 -11.70
CA THR A 272 -25.35 10.52 -11.47
C THR A 272 -25.26 11.74 -10.54
N ASP A 273 -26.37 12.45 -10.37
CA ASP A 273 -26.47 13.56 -9.40
C ASP A 273 -27.00 13.10 -8.02
N GLU A 274 -26.98 11.79 -7.74
CA GLU A 274 -27.56 11.22 -6.51
C GLU A 274 -26.83 11.69 -5.24
N LEU A 275 -25.50 11.78 -5.28
CA LEU A 275 -24.67 12.18 -4.14
C LEU A 275 -24.29 13.66 -4.18
N VAL A 276 -23.79 14.10 -5.31
CA VAL A 276 -23.45 15.50 -5.64
C VAL A 276 -23.66 15.74 -7.12
N ARG A 277 -23.91 16.97 -7.52
CA ARG A 277 -24.04 17.31 -8.95
C ARG A 277 -22.78 16.97 -9.73
N GLN A 278 -22.94 16.55 -10.99
CA GLN A 278 -21.82 16.26 -11.88
C GLN A 278 -20.88 17.49 -12.04
N SER A 279 -21.41 18.70 -11.98
CA SER A 279 -20.60 19.92 -11.99
C SER A 279 -19.71 20.04 -10.75
N THR A 280 -20.18 19.62 -9.59
CA THR A 280 -19.40 19.57 -8.34
C THR A 280 -18.33 18.48 -8.41
N LEU A 281 -18.71 17.28 -8.85
CA LEU A 281 -17.78 16.15 -8.99
C LEU A 281 -16.68 16.42 -10.03
N ALA A 282 -16.99 17.17 -11.10
CA ALA A 282 -16.01 17.56 -12.10
C ALA A 282 -14.82 18.36 -11.52
N HIS A 283 -15.00 19.05 -10.38
CA HIS A 283 -13.89 19.71 -9.67
C HIS A 283 -12.92 18.70 -9.06
N ALA A 284 -13.41 17.51 -8.65
CA ALA A 284 -12.55 16.47 -8.10
C ALA A 284 -11.57 15.88 -9.12
N PHE A 285 -11.97 15.88 -10.40
CA PHE A 285 -11.19 15.31 -11.49
C PHE A 285 -10.38 16.35 -12.27
N LYS A 286 -10.43 17.62 -11.84
CA LYS A 286 -9.54 18.63 -12.41
C LYS A 286 -8.15 18.49 -11.81
N PRO A 287 -7.11 18.44 -12.66
CA PRO A 287 -5.74 18.49 -12.20
C PRO A 287 -5.49 19.71 -11.30
N ALA A 288 -4.90 19.50 -10.13
CA ALA A 288 -4.37 20.62 -9.35
C ALA A 288 -3.26 21.34 -10.15
N PRO A 289 -3.07 22.65 -9.96
CA PRO A 289 -2.02 23.39 -10.69
C PRO A 289 -0.61 22.88 -10.44
N VAL A 290 -0.39 22.23 -9.30
CA VAL A 290 0.91 21.69 -8.89
C VAL A 290 0.98 20.20 -9.25
N ARG A 291 2.05 19.82 -9.94
CA ARG A 291 2.26 18.46 -10.46
C ARG A 291 3.43 17.75 -9.78
N GLN A 292 3.29 16.44 -9.63
CA GLN A 292 4.41 15.56 -9.34
C GLN A 292 4.59 14.59 -10.52
N GLY A 293 5.54 14.89 -11.39
CA GLY A 293 5.74 14.13 -12.63
C GLY A 293 4.56 14.24 -13.60
N SER A 294 4.14 13.12 -14.18
CA SER A 294 3.02 13.03 -15.14
C SER A 294 1.66 12.83 -14.46
N THR A 295 1.64 12.56 -13.16
CA THR A 295 0.42 12.34 -12.38
C THR A 295 0.08 13.60 -11.61
N VAL A 296 -1.21 13.92 -11.55
CA VAL A 296 -1.73 15.06 -10.81
C VAL A 296 -2.76 14.55 -9.82
N TYR A 297 -2.82 15.17 -8.65
CA TYR A 297 -3.86 14.89 -7.69
C TYR A 297 -4.97 15.94 -7.80
N GLY A 298 -6.21 15.49 -7.90
CA GLY A 298 -7.39 16.35 -7.84
C GLY A 298 -7.89 16.51 -6.40
N LEU A 299 -9.20 16.44 -6.20
CA LEU A 299 -9.79 16.45 -4.85
C LEU A 299 -10.14 14.99 -4.45
N GLY A 300 -9.21 14.32 -3.80
CA GLY A 300 -9.38 12.93 -3.36
C GLY A 300 -9.03 11.86 -4.40
N TRP A 301 -8.54 12.23 -5.57
CA TRP A 301 -8.24 11.30 -6.66
C TRP A 301 -6.93 11.64 -7.35
N ASN A 302 -6.16 10.60 -7.72
CA ASN A 302 -5.14 10.75 -8.75
C ASN A 302 -5.83 10.91 -10.10
N VAL A 303 -5.30 11.81 -10.94
CA VAL A 303 -5.86 12.13 -12.25
C VAL A 303 -4.78 12.04 -13.32
N LYS A 304 -5.08 11.41 -14.44
CA LYS A 304 -4.21 11.39 -15.62
C LYS A 304 -5.07 11.53 -16.87
N GLU A 305 -4.71 12.49 -17.69
CA GLU A 305 -5.31 12.67 -19.00
C GLU A 305 -4.41 12.02 -20.05
N GLU A 306 -4.93 11.04 -20.78
CA GLU A 306 -4.23 10.32 -21.84
C GLU A 306 -5.04 10.42 -23.13
N GLY A 307 -4.78 11.48 -23.91
CA GLY A 307 -5.54 11.77 -25.13
C GLY A 307 -7.02 12.06 -24.79
N LEU A 308 -7.94 11.20 -25.26
CA LEU A 308 -9.37 11.32 -24.99
C LEU A 308 -9.83 10.56 -23.72
N VAL A 309 -8.93 9.86 -23.06
CA VAL A 309 -9.25 9.06 -21.87
C VAL A 309 -8.79 9.81 -20.62
N THR A 310 -9.72 10.11 -19.73
CA THR A 310 -9.41 10.58 -18.38
C THR A 310 -9.47 9.40 -17.44
N ARG A 311 -8.33 9.07 -16.83
CA ARG A 311 -8.19 8.05 -15.79
C ARG A 311 -8.18 8.73 -14.43
N VAL A 312 -9.01 8.26 -13.52
CA VAL A 312 -8.98 8.65 -12.11
C VAL A 312 -8.88 7.41 -11.24
N TRP A 313 -7.97 7.43 -10.28
CA TRP A 313 -7.75 6.26 -9.44
C TRP A 313 -7.32 6.65 -8.03
N HIS A 314 -7.48 5.73 -7.12
CA HIS A 314 -6.83 5.79 -5.82
C HIS A 314 -6.35 4.41 -5.38
N THR A 315 -5.23 4.39 -4.68
CA THR A 315 -4.70 3.19 -4.04
C THR A 315 -4.90 3.28 -2.54
N GLY A 316 -4.96 2.14 -1.87
CA GLY A 316 -4.89 2.05 -0.42
C GLY A 316 -3.82 1.07 0.01
N SER A 317 -3.01 1.44 0.99
CA SER A 317 -1.97 0.57 1.57
C SER A 317 -1.89 0.85 3.05
N THR A 318 -2.09 -0.17 3.86
CA THR A 318 -1.85 -0.14 5.30
C THR A 318 -1.70 -1.57 5.80
N ALA A 319 -0.80 -1.81 6.75
CA ALA A 319 -0.57 -3.15 7.27
C ALA A 319 -0.61 -4.20 6.14
N GLY A 320 -1.29 -5.32 6.33
CA GLY A 320 -1.46 -6.37 5.33
C GLY A 320 -2.46 -6.07 4.20
N PHE A 321 -3.07 -4.88 4.14
CA PHE A 321 -4.13 -4.59 3.17
C PHE A 321 -3.64 -3.75 1.99
N ARG A 322 -4.15 -4.09 0.79
CA ARG A 322 -3.94 -3.32 -0.43
C ARG A 322 -5.28 -3.18 -1.17
N ALA A 323 -5.74 -1.95 -1.34
CA ALA A 323 -6.95 -1.61 -2.07
C ALA A 323 -6.63 -0.80 -3.34
N PHE A 324 -7.48 -0.90 -4.33
CA PHE A 324 -7.32 -0.19 -5.61
C PHE A 324 -8.68 0.03 -6.27
N ILE A 325 -8.87 1.22 -6.82
CA ILE A 325 -9.91 1.55 -7.78
C ILE A 325 -9.33 2.39 -8.89
N GLU A 326 -9.61 2.04 -10.15
CA GLU A 326 -9.38 2.90 -11.30
C GLU A 326 -10.68 3.01 -12.11
N ARG A 327 -10.99 4.24 -12.53
CA ARG A 327 -12.13 4.60 -13.36
C ARG A 327 -11.63 5.26 -14.64
N ARG A 328 -12.05 4.77 -15.79
CA ARG A 328 -11.88 5.44 -17.09
C ARG A 328 -13.17 6.13 -17.44
N LEU A 329 -13.23 7.44 -17.25
CA LEU A 329 -14.48 8.19 -17.19
C LEU A 329 -15.26 8.14 -18.51
N GLY A 330 -14.60 8.29 -19.67
CA GLY A 330 -15.23 8.25 -20.98
C GLY A 330 -15.84 6.89 -21.33
N GLU A 331 -15.19 5.82 -20.91
CA GLU A 331 -15.60 4.43 -21.14
C GLU A 331 -16.63 3.97 -20.10
N ARG A 332 -16.73 4.67 -18.98
CA ARG A 332 -17.44 4.25 -17.77
C ARG A 332 -16.99 2.87 -17.29
N SER A 333 -15.70 2.56 -17.49
CA SER A 333 -15.11 1.33 -17.02
C SER A 333 -14.48 1.53 -15.64
N VAL A 334 -14.47 0.46 -14.83
CA VAL A 334 -13.90 0.45 -13.49
C VAL A 334 -13.24 -0.90 -13.21
N VAL A 335 -12.07 -0.84 -12.57
CA VAL A 335 -11.40 -1.99 -11.96
C VAL A 335 -11.27 -1.72 -10.46
N ILE A 336 -11.78 -2.65 -9.65
CA ILE A 336 -11.75 -2.59 -8.20
C ILE A 336 -11.05 -3.85 -7.68
N MET A 337 -10.06 -3.69 -6.80
CA MET A 337 -9.36 -4.79 -6.15
C MET A 337 -9.20 -4.52 -4.66
N LEU A 338 -9.55 -5.51 -3.84
CA LEU A 338 -9.35 -5.50 -2.40
C LEU A 338 -8.58 -6.76 -2.02
N THR A 339 -7.37 -6.59 -1.49
CA THR A 339 -6.51 -7.71 -1.10
C THR A 339 -6.09 -7.57 0.36
N ASN A 340 -5.89 -8.70 1.01
CA ASN A 340 -5.42 -8.77 2.39
C ASN A 340 -4.01 -9.36 2.50
N VAL A 341 -3.17 -9.12 1.48
CA VAL A 341 -1.73 -9.46 1.47
C VAL A 341 -0.89 -8.28 1.02
N GLY A 342 0.21 -8.05 1.74
CA GLY A 342 1.04 -6.86 1.61
C GLY A 342 1.82 -6.69 0.31
N ASN A 343 1.96 -7.73 -0.52
CA ASN A 343 2.79 -7.74 -1.74
C ASN A 343 2.00 -7.69 -3.05
N SER A 344 0.70 -7.38 -3.03
CA SER A 344 -0.11 -7.34 -4.25
C SER A 344 0.30 -6.22 -5.20
N LYS A 345 0.67 -6.55 -6.43
CA LYS A 345 1.10 -5.65 -7.52
C LYS A 345 -0.13 -5.09 -8.28
N ARG A 346 -0.98 -4.32 -7.59
CA ARG A 346 -2.29 -3.87 -8.08
C ARG A 346 -2.24 -3.06 -9.38
N VAL A 347 -1.21 -2.24 -9.57
CA VAL A 347 -1.07 -1.40 -10.77
C VAL A 347 -0.80 -2.27 -11.98
N GLU A 348 0.13 -3.20 -11.89
CA GLU A 348 0.47 -4.14 -12.96
C GLU A 348 -0.70 -5.07 -13.29
N ILE A 349 -1.45 -5.52 -12.26
CA ILE A 349 -2.67 -6.31 -12.44
C ILE A 349 -3.73 -5.50 -13.20
N ASN A 350 -3.93 -4.24 -12.84
CA ASN A 350 -4.86 -3.34 -13.51
C ASN A 350 -4.49 -3.11 -14.99
N GLU A 351 -3.20 -2.86 -15.28
CA GLU A 351 -2.73 -2.68 -16.65
C GLU A 351 -2.94 -3.96 -17.50
N ALA A 352 -2.70 -5.13 -16.91
CA ALA A 352 -2.98 -6.40 -17.58
C ALA A 352 -4.47 -6.61 -17.85
N ILE A 353 -5.35 -6.29 -16.88
CA ILE A 353 -6.81 -6.36 -17.07
C ILE A 353 -7.25 -5.46 -18.21
N HIS A 354 -6.76 -4.21 -18.28
CA HIS A 354 -7.08 -3.31 -19.37
C HIS A 354 -6.53 -3.79 -20.72
N ALA A 355 -5.33 -4.37 -20.76
CA ALA A 355 -4.79 -4.98 -21.97
C ALA A 355 -5.69 -6.11 -22.48
N ILE A 356 -6.19 -6.96 -21.57
CA ILE A 356 -7.14 -8.04 -21.92
C ILE A 356 -8.44 -7.45 -22.47
N LEU A 357 -9.01 -6.40 -21.83
CA LEU A 357 -10.24 -5.74 -22.30
C LEU A 357 -10.09 -5.14 -23.69
N GLU A 358 -8.90 -4.67 -24.02
CA GLU A 358 -8.55 -4.06 -25.31
C GLU A 358 -8.03 -5.10 -26.34
N GLY A 359 -7.99 -6.39 -26.00
CA GLY A 359 -7.48 -7.46 -26.88
C GLY A 359 -5.99 -7.35 -27.18
N ARG A 360 -5.22 -6.72 -26.29
CA ARG A 360 -3.76 -6.56 -26.39
C ARG A 360 -3.03 -7.64 -25.57
N SER A 361 -1.79 -7.93 -25.94
CA SER A 361 -0.91 -8.76 -25.11
C SER A 361 -0.65 -8.12 -23.75
N PHE A 362 -0.50 -8.94 -22.73
CA PHE A 362 -0.18 -8.53 -21.36
C PHE A 362 0.95 -9.39 -20.78
N ALA A 363 1.60 -8.89 -19.75
CA ALA A 363 2.56 -9.64 -18.95
C ALA A 363 2.01 -9.90 -17.55
N TYR A 364 2.42 -11.01 -16.94
CA TYR A 364 2.18 -11.22 -15.52
C TYR A 364 3.11 -10.33 -14.70
N PRO A 365 2.63 -9.79 -13.55
CA PRO A 365 3.52 -9.13 -12.59
C PRO A 365 4.67 -10.05 -12.19
N LYS A 366 5.86 -9.47 -12.04
CA LYS A 366 7.02 -10.22 -11.53
C LYS A 366 6.76 -10.71 -10.12
N LYS A 367 7.24 -11.93 -9.81
CA LYS A 367 7.17 -12.49 -8.46
C LYS A 367 8.05 -11.71 -7.51
N SER A 368 7.65 -11.63 -6.24
CA SER A 368 8.48 -11.04 -5.20
C SER A 368 9.71 -11.89 -4.93
N SER A 369 10.89 -11.33 -5.19
CA SER A 369 12.15 -11.98 -4.79
C SER A 369 12.31 -11.99 -3.28
N ALA A 370 11.78 -11.00 -2.57
CA ALA A 370 11.79 -10.96 -1.11
C ALA A 370 11.12 -12.21 -0.50
N VAL A 371 9.91 -12.54 -0.97
CA VAL A 371 9.16 -13.72 -0.49
C VAL A 371 9.90 -15.00 -0.85
N ALA A 372 10.33 -15.16 -2.10
CA ALA A 372 11.02 -16.35 -2.56
C ALA A 372 12.36 -16.58 -1.81
N LEU A 373 13.13 -15.53 -1.59
CA LEU A 373 14.39 -15.62 -0.87
C LEU A 373 14.17 -15.84 0.63
N HIS A 374 13.10 -15.30 1.22
CA HIS A 374 12.74 -15.57 2.61
C HIS A 374 12.50 -17.06 2.84
N GLU A 375 11.75 -17.73 1.97
CA GLU A 375 11.52 -19.19 2.03
C GLU A 375 12.85 -19.97 1.97
N VAL A 376 13.79 -19.53 1.13
CA VAL A 376 15.14 -20.13 1.06
C VAL A 376 15.91 -19.89 2.35
N ILE A 377 15.82 -18.70 2.95
CA ILE A 377 16.49 -18.40 4.23
C ILE A 377 15.95 -19.29 5.36
N GLU A 378 14.63 -19.49 5.41
CA GLU A 378 14.00 -20.33 6.44
C GLU A 378 14.38 -21.81 6.33
N THR A 379 14.59 -22.29 5.12
CA THR A 379 14.88 -23.71 4.86
C THR A 379 16.37 -24.03 4.76
N SER A 380 17.19 -23.12 4.24
CA SER A 380 18.56 -23.39 3.80
C SER A 380 19.58 -22.32 4.22
N GLY A 381 19.11 -21.26 4.89
CA GLY A 381 19.96 -20.18 5.40
C GLY A 381 20.29 -19.09 4.37
N VAL A 382 20.87 -18.00 4.89
CA VAL A 382 21.09 -16.78 4.12
C VAL A 382 22.13 -16.94 3.00
N GLU A 383 23.15 -17.78 3.21
CA GLU A 383 24.17 -18.03 2.18
C GLU A 383 23.58 -18.65 0.91
N GLU A 384 22.62 -19.57 1.08
CA GLU A 384 21.93 -20.18 -0.07
C GLU A 384 21.01 -19.17 -0.75
N ALA A 385 20.34 -18.30 0.02
CA ALA A 385 19.53 -17.21 -0.54
C ALA A 385 20.37 -16.23 -1.36
N LEU A 386 21.58 -15.89 -0.94
CA LEU A 386 22.51 -15.04 -1.69
C LEU A 386 22.95 -15.70 -3.02
N LYS A 387 23.10 -17.02 -3.07
CA LYS A 387 23.35 -17.75 -4.32
C LYS A 387 22.11 -17.73 -5.21
N ARG A 388 20.94 -17.96 -4.63
CA ARG A 388 19.66 -17.93 -5.35
C ARG A 388 19.36 -16.54 -5.92
N TYR A 389 19.68 -15.45 -5.21
CA TYR A 389 19.55 -14.10 -5.73
C TYR A 389 20.40 -13.90 -7.00
N ARG A 390 21.64 -14.41 -7.01
CA ARG A 390 22.50 -14.34 -8.21
C ARG A 390 21.92 -15.13 -9.39
N ASP A 391 21.38 -16.32 -9.11
CA ASP A 391 20.68 -17.10 -10.12
C ASP A 391 19.45 -16.38 -10.68
N TYR A 392 18.63 -15.76 -9.81
CA TYR A 392 17.51 -14.94 -10.27
C TYR A 392 17.96 -13.76 -11.14
N LYS A 393 19.10 -13.15 -10.82
CA LYS A 393 19.66 -12.05 -11.60
C LYS A 393 20.17 -12.50 -12.99
N GLU A 394 20.78 -13.66 -13.05
CA GLU A 394 21.36 -14.21 -14.28
C GLU A 394 20.31 -14.89 -15.18
N ASN A 395 19.37 -15.61 -14.61
CA ASN A 395 18.46 -16.51 -15.32
C ASN A 395 16.97 -16.21 -15.09
N GLY A 396 16.61 -15.45 -14.07
CA GLY A 396 15.22 -15.22 -13.63
C GLY A 396 14.79 -13.76 -13.61
N ALA A 397 15.55 -12.84 -14.21
CA ALA A 397 15.28 -11.40 -14.15
C ALA A 397 13.93 -10.98 -14.77
N GLU A 398 13.38 -11.78 -15.69
CA GLU A 398 12.05 -11.56 -16.25
C GLU A 398 10.93 -12.07 -15.33
N GLU A 399 11.23 -13.03 -14.47
CA GLU A 399 10.25 -13.68 -13.59
C GLU A 399 10.17 -13.01 -12.20
N TYR A 400 11.31 -12.55 -11.65
CA TYR A 400 11.42 -11.99 -10.31
C TYR A 400 11.68 -10.48 -10.33
N ASP A 401 11.04 -9.77 -9.39
CA ASP A 401 11.34 -8.38 -9.08
C ASP A 401 12.58 -8.33 -8.18
N LEU A 402 13.67 -7.82 -8.71
CA LEU A 402 14.98 -7.70 -8.03
C LEU A 402 15.27 -6.25 -7.64
N SER A 403 14.24 -5.41 -7.54
CA SER A 403 14.40 -4.00 -7.18
C SER A 403 14.97 -3.83 -5.77
N GLU A 404 15.57 -2.67 -5.54
CA GLU A 404 16.05 -2.25 -4.22
C GLU A 404 14.99 -2.47 -3.13
N ASN A 405 13.74 -2.12 -3.43
CA ASN A 405 12.64 -2.23 -2.48
C ASN A 405 12.34 -3.68 -2.07
N GLU A 406 12.44 -4.64 -2.97
CA GLU A 406 12.26 -6.06 -2.67
C GLU A 406 13.37 -6.55 -1.70
N VAL A 407 14.64 -6.24 -2.01
CA VAL A 407 15.76 -6.62 -1.14
C VAL A 407 15.67 -5.92 0.22
N ASN A 408 15.26 -4.64 0.23
CA ASN A 408 15.06 -3.88 1.46
C ASN A 408 13.94 -4.46 2.33
N THR A 409 12.83 -4.84 1.72
CA THR A 409 11.68 -5.47 2.39
C THR A 409 12.09 -6.79 3.06
N LEU A 410 12.89 -7.63 2.39
CA LEU A 410 13.44 -8.85 2.97
C LEU A 410 14.34 -8.54 4.17
N GLY A 411 15.21 -7.54 4.05
CA GLY A 411 16.10 -7.11 5.13
C GLY A 411 15.33 -6.70 6.39
N TYR A 412 14.27 -5.92 6.24
CA TYR A 412 13.43 -5.50 7.37
C TYR A 412 12.59 -6.64 7.95
N GLN A 413 12.09 -7.57 7.12
CA GLN A 413 11.43 -8.78 7.63
C GLN A 413 12.37 -9.58 8.54
N LEU A 414 13.61 -9.80 8.08
CA LEU A 414 14.60 -10.52 8.87
C LEU A 414 14.99 -9.77 10.16
N LEU A 415 15.08 -8.43 10.09
CA LEU A 415 15.51 -7.61 11.23
C LEU A 415 14.47 -7.56 12.33
N TYR A 416 13.23 -7.25 11.98
CA TYR A 416 12.15 -6.97 12.94
C TYR A 416 11.11 -8.09 13.04
N GLY A 417 10.75 -8.72 11.92
CA GLY A 417 9.77 -9.81 11.90
C GLY A 417 10.34 -11.09 12.48
N ASP A 418 11.41 -11.59 11.89
CA ASP A 418 12.00 -12.90 12.25
C ASP A 418 13.04 -12.79 13.37
N LYS A 419 13.47 -11.56 13.71
CA LYS A 419 14.53 -11.30 14.71
C LYS A 419 15.85 -12.02 14.38
N LYS A 420 16.21 -12.03 13.08
CA LYS A 420 17.45 -12.58 12.53
C LYS A 420 18.41 -11.46 12.06
N PRO A 421 18.93 -10.59 12.96
CA PRO A 421 19.63 -9.37 12.56
C PRO A 421 20.94 -9.63 11.80
N GLN A 422 21.60 -10.77 11.99
CA GLN A 422 22.81 -11.09 11.25
C GLN A 422 22.50 -11.44 9.78
N ALA A 423 21.40 -12.15 9.51
CA ALA A 423 20.94 -12.41 8.16
C ALA A 423 20.46 -11.10 7.50
N ALA A 424 19.75 -10.23 8.25
CA ALA A 424 19.33 -8.91 7.78
C ALA A 424 20.51 -8.07 7.30
N ILE A 425 21.61 -8.03 8.07
CA ILE A 425 22.84 -7.31 7.67
C ILE A 425 23.37 -7.85 6.34
N GLN A 426 23.39 -9.15 6.10
CA GLN A 426 23.86 -9.72 4.84
C GLN A 426 22.97 -9.33 3.65
N ILE A 427 21.66 -9.31 3.85
CA ILE A 427 20.70 -8.86 2.82
C ILE A 427 20.82 -7.35 2.56
N PHE A 428 20.98 -6.51 3.59
CA PHE A 428 21.21 -5.08 3.39
C PHE A 428 22.58 -4.79 2.75
N LEU A 429 23.61 -5.59 3.05
CA LEU A 429 24.89 -5.51 2.34
C LEU A 429 24.72 -5.85 0.85
N LEU A 430 23.95 -6.89 0.51
CA LEU A 430 23.59 -7.19 -0.87
C LEU A 430 22.90 -5.98 -1.51
N ASN A 431 21.95 -5.35 -0.81
CA ASN A 431 21.24 -4.18 -1.32
C ASN A 431 22.18 -3.01 -1.63
N CYS A 432 23.12 -2.71 -0.73
CA CYS A 432 24.14 -1.68 -0.97
C CYS A 432 25.07 -2.03 -2.16
N LEU A 433 25.39 -3.31 -2.37
CA LEU A 433 26.22 -3.76 -3.50
C LEU A 433 25.50 -3.62 -4.84
N GLU A 434 24.21 -3.94 -4.88
CA GLU A 434 23.39 -3.84 -6.09
C GLU A 434 22.97 -2.40 -6.39
N HIS A 435 22.80 -1.55 -5.35
CA HIS A 435 22.35 -0.16 -5.45
C HIS A 435 23.32 0.82 -4.76
N PRO A 436 24.57 0.94 -5.24
CA PRO A 436 25.62 1.68 -4.55
C PRO A 436 25.41 3.21 -4.48
N LEU A 437 24.43 3.74 -5.21
CA LEU A 437 24.04 5.15 -5.19
C LEU A 437 22.75 5.41 -4.40
N SER A 438 22.18 4.40 -3.77
CA SER A 438 20.95 4.55 -2.97
C SER A 438 21.26 4.98 -1.54
N SER A 439 20.83 6.18 -1.16
CA SER A 439 20.82 6.64 0.23
C SER A 439 20.04 5.71 1.15
N ASN A 440 18.88 5.22 0.69
CA ASN A 440 18.02 4.34 1.45
C ASN A 440 18.67 2.97 1.76
N ALA A 441 19.41 2.39 0.82
CA ALA A 441 20.12 1.12 1.06
C ALA A 441 21.15 1.24 2.18
N PHE A 442 21.93 2.35 2.21
CA PHE A 442 22.92 2.61 3.26
C PHE A 442 22.26 2.97 4.60
N ASP A 443 21.14 3.67 4.58
CA ASP A 443 20.36 4.01 5.77
C ASP A 443 19.81 2.74 6.46
N SER A 444 19.21 1.83 5.70
CA SER A 444 18.71 0.54 6.19
C SER A 444 19.82 -0.36 6.73
N LEU A 445 20.98 -0.39 6.07
CA LEU A 445 22.14 -1.11 6.58
C LEU A 445 22.66 -0.51 7.89
N ALA A 446 22.65 0.83 8.00
CA ALA A 446 23.06 1.53 9.22
C ALA A 446 22.14 1.19 10.39
N GLU A 447 20.83 1.13 10.15
CA GLU A 447 19.84 0.75 11.15
C GLU A 447 20.07 -0.68 11.65
N ALA A 448 20.32 -1.65 10.75
CA ALA A 448 20.64 -3.02 11.14
C ALA A 448 21.92 -3.11 12.00
N TYR A 449 22.95 -2.33 11.67
CA TYR A 449 24.15 -2.22 12.50
C TYR A 449 23.86 -1.57 13.87
N GLN A 450 22.96 -0.60 13.91
CA GLN A 450 22.55 0.04 15.17
C GLN A 450 21.82 -0.93 16.09
N VAL A 451 20.84 -1.68 15.56
CA VAL A 451 20.08 -2.70 16.29
C VAL A 451 21.02 -3.77 16.86
N THR A 452 22.10 -4.12 16.16
CA THR A 452 23.10 -5.09 16.61
C THR A 452 24.21 -4.50 17.48
N GLY A 453 24.13 -3.21 17.85
CA GLY A 453 25.13 -2.53 18.69
C GLY A 453 26.43 -2.19 17.99
N GLN A 454 26.54 -2.37 16.69
CA GLN A 454 27.74 -2.09 15.88
C GLN A 454 27.83 -0.60 15.52
N LYS A 455 27.85 0.27 16.55
CA LYS A 455 27.71 1.74 16.46
C LYS A 455 28.64 2.40 15.46
N ARG A 456 29.88 1.91 15.29
CA ARG A 456 30.85 2.50 14.35
C ARG A 456 30.43 2.27 12.90
N LEU A 457 29.95 1.06 12.57
CA LEU A 457 29.47 0.72 11.24
C LEU A 457 28.16 1.45 10.94
N ALA A 458 27.24 1.53 11.90
CA ALA A 458 26.03 2.32 11.79
C ALA A 458 26.33 3.77 11.42
N LYS A 459 27.21 4.43 12.21
CA LYS A 459 27.63 5.82 11.96
C LYS A 459 28.25 6.03 10.57
N GLY A 460 29.07 5.08 10.09
CA GLY A 460 29.67 5.13 8.77
C GLY A 460 28.64 5.10 7.66
N ASN A 461 27.65 4.21 7.76
CA ASN A 461 26.62 4.04 6.75
C ASN A 461 25.57 5.18 6.78
N TYR A 462 25.17 5.72 7.96
CA TYR A 462 24.35 6.94 8.03
C TYR A 462 25.03 8.13 7.36
N LYS A 463 26.36 8.32 7.57
CA LYS A 463 27.11 9.38 6.86
C LYS A 463 27.07 9.17 5.35
N LYS A 464 27.24 7.92 4.88
CA LYS A 464 27.17 7.60 3.46
C LYS A 464 25.78 7.86 2.88
N ALA A 465 24.73 7.52 3.62
CA ALA A 465 23.36 7.84 3.24
C ALA A 465 23.13 9.35 3.07
N ILE A 466 23.62 10.18 4.02
CA ILE A 466 23.53 11.65 3.95
C ILE A 466 24.37 12.22 2.80
N GLU A 467 25.55 11.63 2.52
CA GLU A 467 26.39 12.01 1.38
C GLU A 467 25.68 11.80 0.04
N LEU A 468 24.95 10.67 -0.09
CA LEU A 468 24.19 10.31 -1.30
C LEU A 468 22.90 11.12 -1.44
N ASP A 469 22.21 11.39 -0.33
CA ASP A 469 21.04 12.25 -0.29
C ASP A 469 21.08 13.18 0.94
N PRO A 470 21.51 14.45 0.74
CA PRO A 470 21.51 15.44 1.80
C PRO A 470 20.12 15.78 2.38
N SER A 471 19.03 15.32 1.79
CA SER A 471 17.67 15.49 2.32
C SER A 471 17.23 14.34 3.23
N ASN A 472 18.00 13.24 3.37
CA ASN A 472 17.66 12.12 4.23
C ASN A 472 17.62 12.55 5.72
N THR A 473 16.41 12.84 6.19
CA THR A 473 16.13 13.31 7.56
C THR A 473 16.34 12.21 8.59
N HIS A 474 15.98 10.95 8.26
CA HIS A 474 16.15 9.81 9.15
C HIS A 474 17.62 9.58 9.48
N ALA A 475 18.48 9.45 8.47
CA ALA A 475 19.92 9.28 8.67
C ALA A 475 20.55 10.44 9.48
N LYS A 476 20.11 11.70 9.25
CA LYS A 476 20.56 12.86 10.03
C LYS A 476 20.16 12.75 11.50
N MET A 477 18.90 12.41 11.78
CA MET A 477 18.38 12.25 13.13
C MET A 477 19.15 11.15 13.88
N MET A 478 19.30 9.97 13.25
CA MET A 478 19.99 8.83 13.84
C MET A 478 21.47 9.11 14.09
N LEU A 479 22.13 9.84 13.18
CA LEU A 479 23.51 10.26 13.34
C LEU A 479 23.69 11.25 14.50
N ALA A 480 22.75 12.18 14.69
CA ALA A 480 22.75 13.13 15.81
C ALA A 480 22.56 12.42 17.17
N GLN A 481 21.69 11.42 17.24
CA GLN A 481 21.46 10.61 18.44
C GLN A 481 22.68 9.75 18.83
N ALA A 482 23.51 9.35 17.84
CA ALA A 482 24.66 8.49 18.07
C ALA A 482 25.82 9.15 18.84
N GLY A 483 25.78 10.46 19.15
CA GLY A 483 26.74 11.22 19.95
C GLY A 483 28.16 11.29 19.35
N PRO A 484 29.09 12.07 19.93
CA PRO A 484 30.48 12.10 19.50
C PRO A 484 31.17 10.77 19.86
N ALA A 485 31.78 10.11 18.85
CA ALA A 485 32.51 8.87 19.05
C ALA A 485 33.75 9.13 19.90
N THR A 486 33.88 8.47 21.05
CA THR A 486 35.15 8.32 21.75
C THR A 486 36.13 7.56 20.84
N PHE A 487 37.21 8.20 20.46
CA PHE A 487 38.25 7.64 19.60
C PHE A 487 39.00 6.54 20.33
N THR A 488 38.83 5.27 19.93
CA THR A 488 39.80 4.20 20.22
C THR A 488 40.51 3.81 18.92
N LEU A 489 41.79 3.92 18.91
CA LEU A 489 42.74 3.95 17.75
C LEU A 489 42.92 2.58 17.03
N LEU A 490 42.19 1.52 17.33
CA LEU A 490 42.47 0.14 16.86
C LEU A 490 41.63 -0.37 15.68
N GLY A 491 40.78 0.42 15.07
CA GLY A 491 39.84 -0.05 14.05
C GLY A 491 40.05 0.49 12.62
N GLY A 492 41.07 1.29 12.35
CA GLY A 492 41.29 1.94 11.05
C GLY A 492 41.66 1.01 9.88
N LEU A 493 42.26 -0.14 10.16
CA LEU A 493 42.73 -1.05 9.11
C LEU A 493 41.65 -1.93 8.47
N PHE A 494 40.59 -2.31 9.21
CA PHE A 494 39.56 -3.24 8.68
C PHE A 494 38.58 -2.59 7.70
N VAL A 495 38.23 -1.32 7.90
CA VAL A 495 37.32 -0.60 6.99
C VAL A 495 38.02 -0.26 5.69
N GLY A 496 39.30 0.06 5.73
CA GLY A 496 40.13 0.28 4.53
C GLY A 496 40.23 -0.96 3.64
N VAL A 497 40.32 -2.14 4.23
CA VAL A 497 40.43 -3.42 3.50
C VAL A 497 39.08 -3.79 2.84
N LEU A 498 37.92 -3.57 3.50
CA LEU A 498 36.62 -3.82 2.88
C LEU A 498 36.31 -2.85 1.73
N ILE A 499 36.62 -1.57 1.92
CA ILE A 499 36.45 -0.56 0.85
C ILE A 499 37.38 -0.88 -0.33
N LEU A 500 38.62 -1.27 -0.07
CA LEU A 500 39.56 -1.68 -1.12
C LEU A 500 39.16 -2.98 -1.80
N LEU A 501 38.54 -3.92 -1.09
CA LEU A 501 38.01 -5.14 -1.68
C LEU A 501 36.79 -4.84 -2.58
N CYS A 502 35.90 -3.97 -2.14
CA CYS A 502 34.79 -3.49 -2.96
C CYS A 502 35.25 -2.74 -4.20
N LEU A 503 36.22 -1.84 -4.07
CA LEU A 503 36.81 -1.11 -5.19
C LEU A 503 37.57 -2.03 -6.15
N TYR A 504 38.27 -3.05 -5.63
CA TYR A 504 38.95 -4.06 -6.45
C TYR A 504 37.97 -4.91 -7.25
N LEU A 505 36.84 -5.33 -6.64
CA LEU A 505 35.81 -6.11 -7.34
C LEU A 505 35.09 -5.28 -8.41
N VAL A 506 34.86 -3.99 -8.15
CA VAL A 506 34.30 -3.04 -9.14
C VAL A 506 35.28 -2.80 -10.29
N ALA A 507 36.57 -2.58 -10.00
CA ALA A 507 37.60 -2.38 -11.02
C ALA A 507 37.79 -3.64 -11.90
N ARG A 508 37.71 -4.83 -11.32
CA ARG A 508 37.80 -6.10 -12.05
C ARG A 508 36.60 -6.33 -12.98
N LYS A 509 35.43 -5.83 -12.61
CA LYS A 509 34.22 -5.90 -13.44
C LYS A 509 34.27 -4.93 -14.63
N ILE A 510 34.88 -3.73 -14.45
CA ILE A 510 35.08 -2.73 -15.50
C ILE A 510 36.13 -3.24 -16.52
N SER A 511 37.21 -3.87 -16.08
CA SER A 511 38.24 -4.42 -16.97
C SER A 511 37.78 -5.65 -17.75
N ALA A 512 36.83 -6.43 -17.23
CA ALA A 512 36.22 -7.58 -17.93
C ALA A 512 35.19 -7.16 -18.98
N SER A 513 34.60 -5.94 -18.85
CA SER A 513 33.65 -5.38 -19.82
C SER A 513 34.31 -4.66 -21.01
N SER A 514 35.59 -4.30 -20.91
CA SER A 514 36.35 -3.66 -22.00
C SER A 514 37.19 -4.66 -22.84
N ALA A 515 37.05 -5.95 -22.57
CA ALA A 515 37.74 -7.03 -23.31
C ALA A 515 36.77 -7.94 -24.10
N ARG A 516 35.56 -7.45 -24.38
CA ARG A 516 34.63 -8.07 -25.36
C ARG A 516 34.19 -7.04 -26.38
#